data_4508e0b4dc91f376ead30d9dcfec0f7a
#
_entry.id   4508e0b4dc91f376ead30d9dcfec0f7a
#
_cell.length_a   1.000
_cell.length_b   1.000
_cell.length_c   1.000
_cell.angle_alpha   90.00
_cell.angle_beta   90.00
_cell.angle_gamma   90.00
#
_symmetry.space_group_name_H-M   'P 1'
#
loop_
_entity.id
_entity.type
_entity.pdbx_description
1 polymer ?
#
loop_
_entity_poly.entity_id
_entity_poly.type
_entity_poly.pdbx_seq_one_letter_code
_entity_poly.pdbx_strand_id
1 'polypeptide(L)'
;MSGGTATWRPMRADDLPAVAAMSDAVHGAFTEPLATFAERLALYPQGCHILESRGFEGEGTAIGYLVTHPWRLGAPPKLAAALGALPADPDSYYLHDIALLPAARGQRAGEAAVALVLDLARAAGLPVIELVAVGGADAYWQRLGFAYAAPGAEGPYGPGTFVMRRPVDA
;
A
#
# COMPACT_ATOMS: atom_id res chain seq x y z
N MET A 1 -12.89 -4.83 27.28
CA MET A 1 -11.93 -4.13 26.43
C MET A 1 -12.52 -3.96 25.05
N SER A 2 -12.95 -2.80 24.75
CA SER A 2 -13.48 -2.47 23.44
C SER A 2 -12.33 -1.99 22.58
N GLY A 3 -11.82 -2.89 21.79
CA GLY A 3 -11.04 -2.47 20.63
C GLY A 3 -11.96 -1.66 19.72
N GLY A 4 -11.62 -0.41 19.46
CA GLY A 4 -12.33 0.37 18.46
C GLY A 4 -12.32 -0.35 17.14
N THR A 5 -13.40 -0.26 16.37
CA THR A 5 -13.45 -0.83 15.02
C THR A 5 -12.58 0.00 14.10
N ALA A 6 -11.64 -0.64 13.40
CA ALA A 6 -10.82 0.04 12.40
C ALA A 6 -11.44 -0.10 11.02
N THR A 7 -11.48 1.00 10.27
CA THR A 7 -12.03 1.02 8.91
C THR A 7 -11.11 1.80 7.97
N TRP A 8 -11.03 1.34 6.73
CA TRP A 8 -10.34 2.07 5.67
C TRP A 8 -11.22 3.22 5.16
N ARG A 9 -10.67 4.41 5.11
CA ARG A 9 -11.32 5.61 4.56
C ARG A 9 -10.40 6.32 3.57
N PRO A 10 -10.95 7.19 2.70
CA PRO A 10 -10.09 8.00 1.82
C PRO A 10 -9.09 8.84 2.62
N MET A 11 -7.87 8.90 2.11
CA MET A 11 -6.81 9.76 2.66
C MET A 11 -7.09 11.22 2.28
N ARG A 12 -6.77 12.12 3.21
CA ARG A 12 -6.86 13.57 3.01
C ARG A 12 -5.48 14.21 3.14
N ALA A 13 -5.31 15.41 2.63
CA ALA A 13 -4.04 16.14 2.77
C ALA A 13 -3.61 16.29 4.24
N ASP A 14 -4.56 16.48 5.14
CA ASP A 14 -4.28 16.61 6.59
C ASP A 14 -3.74 15.32 7.21
N ASP A 15 -3.88 14.17 6.55
CA ASP A 15 -3.33 12.91 7.02
C ASP A 15 -1.83 12.75 6.71
N LEU A 16 -1.28 13.53 5.80
CA LEU A 16 0.09 13.33 5.30
C LEU A 16 1.18 13.34 6.39
N PRO A 17 1.14 14.21 7.40
CA PRO A 17 2.11 14.13 8.49
C PRO A 17 2.05 12.79 9.25
N ALA A 18 0.85 12.28 9.52
CA ALA A 18 0.68 10.97 10.15
C ALA A 18 1.17 9.83 9.27
N VAL A 19 0.93 9.90 7.96
CA VAL A 19 1.43 8.91 6.98
C VAL A 19 2.95 8.86 7.00
N ALA A 20 3.63 10.00 6.93
CA ALA A 20 5.09 10.06 6.98
C ALA A 20 5.63 9.48 8.29
N ALA A 21 5.01 9.79 9.42
CA ALA A 21 5.41 9.25 10.73
C ALA A 21 5.21 7.73 10.81
N MET A 22 4.10 7.20 10.28
CA MET A 22 3.84 5.76 10.21
C MET A 22 4.84 5.05 9.28
N SER A 23 5.19 5.65 8.16
CA SER A 23 6.22 5.14 7.25
C SER A 23 7.55 4.98 7.96
N ASP A 24 7.99 6.01 8.68
CA ASP A 24 9.23 5.95 9.46
C ASP A 24 9.20 4.84 10.51
N ALA A 25 8.09 4.70 11.21
CA ALA A 25 7.95 3.71 12.28
C ALA A 25 7.93 2.27 11.75
N VAL A 26 7.29 2.02 10.60
CA VAL A 26 7.07 0.66 10.07
C VAL A 26 8.18 0.23 9.13
N HIS A 27 8.63 1.12 8.24
CA HIS A 27 9.52 0.74 7.13
C HIS A 27 11.01 1.00 7.38
N GLY A 28 11.37 1.82 8.37
CA GLY A 28 12.77 2.08 8.69
C GLY A 28 13.57 2.54 7.48
N ALA A 29 14.51 1.71 7.02
CA ALA A 29 15.38 2.04 5.89
C ALA A 29 14.63 2.21 4.55
N PHE A 30 13.42 1.67 4.43
CA PHE A 30 12.59 1.78 3.23
C PHE A 30 11.54 2.89 3.34
N THR A 31 11.65 3.74 4.36
CA THR A 31 10.73 4.88 4.52
C THR A 31 10.86 5.88 3.38
N GLU A 32 9.77 6.57 3.11
CA GLU A 32 9.72 7.62 2.10
C GLU A 32 9.31 8.96 2.73
N PRO A 33 9.74 10.10 2.16
CA PRO A 33 9.39 11.39 2.72
C PRO A 33 7.94 11.78 2.44
N LEU A 34 7.42 12.72 3.23
CA LEU A 34 6.06 13.25 3.06
C LEU A 34 5.76 13.67 1.62
N ALA A 35 6.73 14.29 0.94
CA ALA A 35 6.57 14.73 -0.43
C ALA A 35 6.18 13.61 -1.40
N THR A 36 6.69 12.39 -1.18
CA THR A 36 6.32 11.22 -1.98
C THR A 36 4.84 10.90 -1.82
N PHE A 37 4.35 10.85 -0.60
CA PHE A 37 2.93 10.57 -0.33
C PHE A 37 2.02 11.69 -0.82
N ALA A 38 2.46 12.94 -0.70
CA ALA A 38 1.71 14.10 -1.21
C ALA A 38 1.53 14.01 -2.73
N GLU A 39 2.57 13.62 -3.46
CA GLU A 39 2.48 13.43 -4.90
C GLU A 39 1.51 12.32 -5.27
N ARG A 40 1.60 11.15 -4.60
CA ARG A 40 0.69 10.03 -4.86
C ARG A 40 -0.77 10.42 -4.61
N LEU A 41 -1.03 11.13 -3.53
CA LEU A 41 -2.37 11.63 -3.21
C LEU A 41 -2.89 12.61 -4.27
N ALA A 42 -2.02 13.49 -4.77
CA ALA A 42 -2.38 14.44 -5.81
C ALA A 42 -2.65 13.77 -7.16
N LEU A 43 -1.84 12.77 -7.54
CA LEU A 43 -1.96 12.07 -8.82
C LEU A 43 -3.13 11.10 -8.87
N TYR A 44 -3.39 10.39 -7.76
CA TYR A 44 -4.42 9.34 -7.74
C TYR A 44 -5.05 9.22 -6.35
N PRO A 45 -5.88 10.19 -5.96
CA PRO A 45 -6.46 10.22 -4.61
C PRO A 45 -7.34 9.00 -4.29
N GLN A 46 -8.03 8.43 -5.28
CA GLN A 46 -8.87 7.24 -5.09
C GLN A 46 -8.09 5.98 -4.72
N GLY A 47 -6.77 5.98 -4.89
CA GLY A 47 -5.89 4.88 -4.49
C GLY A 47 -5.26 5.04 -3.12
N CYS A 48 -5.51 6.15 -2.43
CA CYS A 48 -4.88 6.46 -1.15
C CYS A 48 -5.90 6.41 -0.02
N HIS A 49 -5.59 5.64 1.03
CA HIS A 49 -6.51 5.38 2.13
C HIS A 49 -5.80 5.43 3.48
N ILE A 50 -6.57 5.69 4.51
CA ILE A 50 -6.16 5.65 5.92
C ILE A 50 -6.95 4.57 6.63
N LEU A 51 -6.27 3.77 7.44
CA LEU A 51 -6.92 2.89 8.40
C LEU A 51 -7.15 3.69 9.68
N GLU A 52 -8.41 3.95 9.98
CA GLU A 52 -8.80 4.77 11.12
C GLU A 52 -9.47 3.91 12.18
N SER A 53 -8.96 3.98 13.40
CA SER A 53 -9.58 3.37 14.58
C SER A 53 -10.39 4.44 15.32
N ARG A 54 -11.65 4.13 15.62
CA ARG A 54 -12.50 5.00 16.41
C ARG A 54 -12.76 4.39 17.76
N GLY A 55 -12.41 5.13 18.82
CA GLY A 55 -12.77 4.81 20.19
C GLY A 55 -14.18 5.29 20.53
N PHE A 56 -14.58 5.13 21.80
CA PHE A 56 -15.89 5.53 22.30
C PHE A 56 -16.18 7.02 22.18
N GLU A 57 -15.16 7.87 22.15
CA GLU A 57 -15.30 9.32 22.12
C GLU A 57 -15.44 9.89 20.70
N GLY A 58 -15.47 9.04 19.67
CA GLY A 58 -15.73 9.46 18.31
C GLY A 58 -14.56 10.06 17.54
N GLU A 59 -13.42 10.33 18.19
CA GLU A 59 -12.22 10.78 17.50
C GLU A 59 -11.51 9.62 16.83
N GLY A 60 -11.22 9.77 15.54
CA GLY A 60 -10.49 8.77 14.76
C GLY A 60 -8.98 8.91 14.94
N THR A 61 -8.30 7.78 15.08
CA THR A 61 -6.84 7.72 15.11
C THR A 61 -6.35 6.94 13.89
N ALA A 62 -5.41 7.51 13.13
CA ALA A 62 -4.77 6.82 12.02
C ALA A 62 -3.82 5.75 12.56
N ILE A 63 -4.07 4.49 12.21
CA ILE A 63 -3.25 3.34 12.62
C ILE A 63 -2.69 2.57 11.44
N GLY A 64 -2.89 3.04 10.23
CA GLY A 64 -2.32 2.49 9.01
C GLY A 64 -2.63 3.36 7.81
N TYR A 65 -1.94 3.10 6.71
CA TYR A 65 -2.21 3.76 5.44
C TYR A 65 -1.99 2.81 4.27
N LEU A 66 -2.53 3.18 3.12
CA LEU A 66 -2.44 2.42 1.88
C LEU A 66 -2.29 3.42 0.73
N VAL A 67 -1.31 3.20 -0.13
CA VAL A 67 -1.05 4.01 -1.32
C VAL A 67 -0.96 3.10 -2.54
N THR A 68 -1.85 3.29 -3.49
CA THR A 68 -1.95 2.47 -4.69
C THR A 68 -2.26 3.33 -5.91
N HIS A 69 -1.92 2.86 -7.09
CA HIS A 69 -2.20 3.57 -8.34
C HIS A 69 -2.01 2.66 -9.56
N PRO A 70 -2.61 2.99 -10.72
CA PRO A 70 -2.26 2.32 -11.96
C PRO A 70 -0.79 2.52 -12.32
N TRP A 71 -0.19 1.52 -12.96
CA TRP A 71 1.22 1.58 -13.34
C TRP A 71 1.53 0.61 -14.49
N ARG A 72 2.82 0.52 -14.84
CA ARG A 72 3.32 -0.44 -15.84
C ARG A 72 3.91 -1.65 -15.14
N LEU A 73 3.49 -2.83 -15.60
CA LEU A 73 3.96 -4.10 -15.05
C LEU A 73 5.47 -4.25 -15.26
N GLY A 74 6.15 -4.71 -14.22
CA GLY A 74 7.59 -4.98 -14.28
C GLY A 74 8.49 -3.75 -14.21
N ALA A 75 7.92 -2.58 -13.89
CA ALA A 75 8.67 -1.33 -13.78
C ALA A 75 8.40 -0.60 -12.46
N PRO A 76 8.62 -1.25 -11.28
CA PRO A 76 8.34 -0.62 -10.00
C PRO A 76 9.03 0.74 -9.87
N PRO A 77 8.35 1.77 -9.36
CA PRO A 77 8.96 3.07 -9.12
C PRO A 77 10.13 2.95 -8.14
N LYS A 78 11.14 3.79 -8.30
CA LYS A 78 12.23 3.91 -7.33
C LYS A 78 11.70 4.49 -6.02
N LEU A 79 12.30 4.06 -4.90
CA LEU A 79 11.99 4.63 -3.60
C LEU A 79 12.24 6.14 -3.58
N ALA A 80 11.33 6.87 -2.95
CA ALA A 80 11.38 8.32 -2.78
C ALA A 80 11.46 9.13 -4.09
N ALA A 81 11.18 8.49 -5.22
CA ALA A 81 11.18 9.16 -6.51
C ALA A 81 9.78 9.67 -6.88
N ALA A 82 9.72 10.84 -7.47
CA ALA A 82 8.48 11.36 -8.04
C ALA A 82 8.07 10.52 -9.25
N LEU A 83 6.77 10.25 -9.40
CA LEU A 83 6.24 9.61 -10.61
C LEU A 83 6.14 10.61 -11.77
N GLY A 84 5.91 11.87 -11.46
CA GLY A 84 5.65 12.93 -12.44
C GLY A 84 4.24 12.87 -13.01
N ALA A 85 3.84 11.71 -13.54
CA ALA A 85 2.51 11.47 -14.06
C ALA A 85 2.21 9.97 -14.04
N LEU A 86 0.92 9.61 -14.06
CA LEU A 86 0.50 8.23 -14.28
C LEU A 86 0.63 7.88 -15.78
N PRO A 87 0.94 6.62 -16.13
CA PRO A 87 1.00 6.22 -17.53
C PRO A 87 -0.38 6.35 -18.20
N ALA A 88 -0.38 6.76 -19.47
CA ALA A 88 -1.60 6.88 -20.27
C ALA A 88 -2.25 5.52 -20.53
N ASP A 89 -1.43 4.47 -20.72
CA ASP A 89 -1.86 3.10 -20.98
C ASP A 89 -1.32 2.16 -19.89
N PRO A 90 -1.84 2.22 -18.65
CA PRO A 90 -1.40 1.30 -17.62
C PRO A 90 -1.84 -0.13 -17.92
N ASP A 91 -1.03 -1.10 -17.50
CA ASP A 91 -1.32 -2.54 -17.67
C ASP A 91 -1.30 -3.30 -16.34
N SER A 92 -1.09 -2.59 -15.23
CA SER A 92 -1.09 -3.17 -13.89
C SER A 92 -1.58 -2.15 -12.86
N TYR A 93 -2.01 -2.68 -11.72
CA TYR A 93 -2.35 -1.87 -10.55
C TYR A 93 -1.24 -2.06 -9.51
N TYR A 94 -0.60 -0.98 -9.12
CA TYR A 94 0.57 -1.04 -8.26
C TYR A 94 0.19 -0.71 -6.81
N LEU A 95 0.45 -1.65 -5.89
CA LEU A 95 0.36 -1.41 -4.46
C LEU A 95 1.71 -0.84 -4.03
N HIS A 96 1.78 0.49 -4.01
CA HIS A 96 3.03 1.21 -3.75
C HIS A 96 3.50 1.01 -2.31
N ASP A 97 2.59 1.16 -1.34
CA ASP A 97 2.96 1.12 0.06
C ASP A 97 1.74 0.83 0.94
N ILE A 98 1.95 0.03 1.96
CA ILE A 98 1.02 -0.18 3.07
C ILE A 98 1.82 -0.21 4.37
N ALA A 99 1.32 0.48 5.39
CA ALA A 99 1.85 0.38 6.74
C ALA A 99 0.71 0.15 7.72
N LEU A 100 0.90 -0.79 8.62
CA LEU A 100 -0.03 -1.12 9.68
C LEU A 100 0.70 -1.02 11.02
N LEU A 101 0.27 -0.12 11.89
CA LEU A 101 0.82 -0.01 13.24
C LEU A 101 0.42 -1.23 14.08
N PRO A 102 1.12 -1.51 15.20
CA PRO A 102 0.74 -2.61 16.09
C PRO A 102 -0.73 -2.58 16.54
N ALA A 103 -1.32 -1.40 16.67
CA ALA A 103 -2.74 -1.24 17.02
C ALA A 103 -3.70 -1.85 15.99
N ALA A 104 -3.25 -2.06 14.75
CA ALA A 104 -4.06 -2.67 13.69
C ALA A 104 -4.03 -4.21 13.73
N ARG A 105 -3.19 -4.82 14.56
CA ARG A 105 -3.05 -6.28 14.63
C ARG A 105 -4.33 -6.94 15.11
N GLY A 106 -4.62 -8.13 14.56
CA GLY A 106 -5.78 -8.93 14.95
C GLY A 106 -7.10 -8.47 14.35
N GLN A 107 -7.09 -7.45 13.49
CA GLN A 107 -8.30 -6.89 12.87
C GLN A 107 -8.45 -7.23 11.39
N ARG A 108 -7.58 -8.08 10.86
CA ARG A 108 -7.56 -8.46 9.44
C ARG A 108 -7.47 -7.26 8.49
N ALA A 109 -6.80 -6.22 8.91
CA ALA A 109 -6.69 -4.98 8.14
C ALA A 109 -5.96 -5.17 6.80
N GLY A 110 -4.96 -6.05 6.76
CA GLY A 110 -4.26 -6.38 5.51
C GLY A 110 -5.14 -7.12 4.51
N GLU A 111 -5.96 -8.07 4.98
CA GLU A 111 -6.93 -8.77 4.13
C GLU A 111 -7.97 -7.78 3.56
N ALA A 112 -8.48 -6.89 4.40
CA ALA A 112 -9.41 -5.85 3.98
C ALA A 112 -8.76 -4.88 2.97
N ALA A 113 -7.49 -4.54 3.17
CA ALA A 113 -6.74 -3.71 2.23
C ALA A 113 -6.62 -4.38 0.86
N VAL A 114 -6.27 -5.67 0.83
CA VAL A 114 -6.16 -6.41 -0.44
C VAL A 114 -7.51 -6.48 -1.15
N ALA A 115 -8.60 -6.71 -0.42
CA ALA A 115 -9.95 -6.71 -1.00
C ALA A 115 -10.27 -5.34 -1.62
N LEU A 116 -9.93 -4.25 -0.94
CA LEU A 116 -10.09 -2.89 -1.45
C LEU A 116 -9.27 -2.66 -2.72
N VAL A 117 -8.01 -3.11 -2.72
CA VAL A 117 -7.13 -2.95 -3.90
C VAL A 117 -7.64 -3.77 -5.08
N LEU A 118 -8.16 -4.97 -4.86
CA LEU A 118 -8.79 -5.77 -5.91
C LEU A 118 -9.98 -5.02 -6.54
N ASP A 119 -10.82 -4.41 -5.72
CA ASP A 119 -11.97 -3.64 -6.23
C ASP A 119 -11.51 -2.41 -7.03
N LEU A 120 -10.48 -1.71 -6.55
CA LEU A 120 -9.90 -0.57 -7.27
C LEU A 120 -9.31 -0.98 -8.61
N ALA A 121 -8.58 -2.09 -8.64
CA ALA A 121 -7.98 -2.62 -9.87
C ALA A 121 -9.05 -3.04 -10.89
N ARG A 122 -10.13 -3.70 -10.43
CA ARG A 122 -11.27 -4.05 -11.29
C ARG A 122 -11.95 -2.81 -11.86
N ALA A 123 -12.19 -1.82 -11.03
CA ALA A 123 -12.81 -0.56 -11.47
C ALA A 123 -11.95 0.18 -12.50
N ALA A 124 -10.63 0.05 -12.40
CA ALA A 124 -9.69 0.62 -13.35
C ALA A 124 -9.48 -0.25 -14.60
N GLY A 125 -10.05 -1.45 -14.65
CA GLY A 125 -9.91 -2.39 -15.78
C GLY A 125 -8.53 -3.02 -15.88
N LEU A 126 -7.80 -3.15 -14.76
CA LEU A 126 -6.44 -3.65 -14.74
C LEU A 126 -6.39 -5.10 -14.25
N PRO A 127 -5.62 -5.98 -14.93
CA PRO A 127 -5.73 -7.43 -14.73
C PRO A 127 -4.88 -8.00 -13.61
N VAL A 128 -3.91 -7.23 -13.09
CA VAL A 128 -2.92 -7.73 -12.12
C VAL A 128 -2.51 -6.65 -11.14
N ILE A 129 -2.30 -7.05 -9.88
CA ILE A 129 -1.70 -6.20 -8.86
C ILE A 129 -0.23 -6.58 -8.74
N GLU A 130 0.66 -5.59 -8.72
CA GLU A 130 2.09 -5.76 -8.48
C GLU A 130 2.52 -4.97 -7.26
N LEU A 131 3.46 -5.50 -6.50
CA LEU A 131 4.10 -4.82 -5.38
C LEU A 131 5.56 -5.24 -5.24
N VAL A 132 6.32 -4.51 -4.45
CA VAL A 132 7.64 -4.92 -4.00
C VAL A 132 7.58 -5.20 -2.50
N ALA A 133 7.77 -6.47 -2.14
CA ALA A 133 7.83 -6.88 -0.74
C ALA A 133 9.18 -6.50 -0.14
N VAL A 134 9.18 -5.86 1.02
CA VAL A 134 10.38 -5.43 1.74
C VAL A 134 10.34 -5.91 3.19
N GLY A 135 11.49 -5.92 3.84
CA GLY A 135 11.57 -6.19 5.28
C GLY A 135 11.09 -7.58 5.70
N GLY A 136 11.21 -8.58 4.83
CA GLY A 136 10.76 -9.95 5.14
C GLY A 136 9.26 -10.17 4.99
N ALA A 137 8.52 -9.24 4.39
CA ALA A 137 7.07 -9.31 4.26
C ALA A 137 6.59 -10.24 3.15
N ASP A 138 7.48 -10.84 2.37
CA ASP A 138 7.11 -11.72 1.25
C ASP A 138 6.24 -12.91 1.68
N ALA A 139 6.53 -13.54 2.82
CA ALA A 139 5.69 -14.61 3.36
C ALA A 139 4.28 -14.12 3.71
N TYR A 140 4.17 -12.92 4.24
CA TYR A 140 2.88 -12.29 4.52
C TYR A 140 2.06 -12.08 3.23
N TRP A 141 2.71 -11.57 2.18
CA TRP A 141 2.05 -11.36 0.90
C TRP A 141 1.65 -12.66 0.22
N GLN A 142 2.47 -13.72 0.36
CA GLN A 142 2.09 -15.05 -0.13
C GLN A 142 0.78 -15.54 0.49
N ARG A 143 0.59 -15.32 1.79
CA ARG A 143 -0.67 -15.67 2.46
C ARG A 143 -1.87 -14.89 1.93
N LEU A 144 -1.63 -13.71 1.38
CA LEU A 144 -2.67 -12.86 0.76
C LEU A 144 -2.82 -13.09 -0.75
N GLY A 145 -2.24 -14.16 -1.28
CA GLY A 145 -2.44 -14.59 -2.66
C GLY A 145 -1.45 -14.06 -3.68
N PHE A 146 -0.37 -13.42 -3.22
CA PHE A 146 0.70 -12.94 -4.10
C PHE A 146 1.75 -14.02 -4.31
N ALA A 147 2.32 -14.06 -5.52
CA ALA A 147 3.42 -14.95 -5.88
C ALA A 147 4.61 -14.13 -6.37
N TYR A 148 5.81 -14.68 -6.22
CA TYR A 148 7.01 -14.05 -6.76
C TYR A 148 6.93 -13.91 -8.28
N ALA A 149 7.17 -12.72 -8.79
CA ALA A 149 7.21 -12.47 -10.23
C ALA A 149 8.40 -13.19 -10.89
N ALA A 150 9.53 -13.23 -10.19
CA ALA A 150 10.75 -13.93 -10.62
C ALA A 150 11.33 -14.65 -9.39
N PRO A 151 10.96 -15.94 -9.16
CA PRO A 151 11.43 -16.69 -7.99
C PRO A 151 12.95 -16.68 -7.87
N GLY A 152 13.45 -16.38 -6.66
CA GLY A 152 14.89 -16.31 -6.38
C GLY A 152 15.60 -15.05 -6.84
N ALA A 153 14.93 -14.15 -7.54
CA ALA A 153 15.51 -12.88 -7.98
C ALA A 153 15.33 -11.79 -6.93
N GLU A 154 16.39 -11.01 -6.71
CA GLU A 154 16.38 -9.83 -5.86
C GLU A 154 15.49 -8.74 -6.49
N GLY A 155 14.70 -8.05 -5.65
CA GLY A 155 13.89 -6.92 -6.07
C GLY A 155 14.69 -5.64 -6.26
N PRO A 156 14.03 -4.57 -6.76
CA PRO A 156 14.70 -3.33 -7.15
C PRO A 156 15.24 -2.50 -5.97
N TYR A 157 14.85 -2.82 -4.74
CA TYR A 157 15.29 -2.08 -3.55
C TYR A 157 16.41 -2.78 -2.78
N GLY A 158 17.05 -3.78 -3.38
CA GLY A 158 18.20 -4.46 -2.83
C GLY A 158 17.89 -5.84 -2.23
N PRO A 159 18.87 -6.41 -1.48
CA PRO A 159 18.73 -7.74 -0.90
C PRO A 159 17.51 -7.86 0.01
N GLY A 160 16.80 -9.00 -0.08
CA GLY A 160 15.62 -9.27 0.74
C GLY A 160 14.35 -8.57 0.25
N THR A 161 14.39 -7.93 -0.92
CA THR A 161 13.19 -7.38 -1.55
C THR A 161 12.78 -8.23 -2.75
N PHE A 162 11.46 -8.31 -3.01
CA PHE A 162 10.92 -9.18 -4.06
C PHE A 162 9.76 -8.53 -4.77
N VAL A 163 9.77 -8.56 -6.10
CA VAL A 163 8.59 -8.19 -6.89
C VAL A 163 7.59 -9.34 -6.80
N MET A 164 6.37 -9.03 -6.42
CA MET A 164 5.29 -10.01 -6.27
C MET A 164 4.05 -9.56 -7.00
N ARG A 165 3.24 -10.52 -7.45
CA ARG A 165 2.04 -10.26 -8.26
C ARG A 165 0.88 -11.11 -7.80
N ARG A 166 -0.32 -10.56 -7.97
CA ARG A 166 -1.58 -11.28 -7.80
C ARG A 166 -2.51 -10.93 -8.94
N PRO A 167 -3.05 -11.93 -9.69
CA PRO A 167 -4.11 -11.66 -10.67
C PRO A 167 -5.35 -11.10 -9.98
N VAL A 168 -6.03 -10.18 -10.67
CA VAL A 168 -7.26 -9.57 -10.14
C VAL A 168 -8.40 -10.57 -10.20
N ASP A 169 -8.48 -11.32 -11.31
CA ASP A 169 -9.49 -12.36 -11.50
C ASP A 169 -8.81 -13.74 -11.46
N ALA A 170 -8.80 -14.32 -10.29
CA ALA A 170 -8.24 -15.65 -10.10
C ALA A 170 -9.22 -16.56 -9.38
#